data_7f4fdf66f1a7954b84ac74503d8a0e22
#
_entry.id   7f4fdf66f1a7954b84ac74503d8a0e22
#
_cell.length_a   1.000
_cell.length_b   1.000
_cell.length_c   1.000
_cell.angle_alpha   90.00
_cell.angle_beta   90.00
_cell.angle_gamma   90.00
#
_symmetry.space_group_name_H-M   'P 1'
#
loop_
_entity.id
_entity.type
_entity.pdbx_description
1 polymer ?
#
loop_
_entity_poly.entity_id
_entity_poly.type
_entity_poly.pdbx_seq_one_letter_code
_entity_poly.pdbx_strand_id
1 'polypeptide(L)'
;MAQRRAILSSTTLTVALALLAPLSLSACGSSTGSSSGSADTLRVMDYYADQPDKGIYAKVLDACGRQNGVKIKREAVAGPSLIPKVLQQASSRTLPDVLMLDNPDLQQIAASGALAPLSDFGLKADGYAKGVVDASTYQGKLYGLQPVTNTLGLFYNKDMLDKAGVKPPTTWAELKSAAKKLTSGKRYGIAFAAPATYEGTWQFLPFMWSNGGDEKDIATPQTAQALQLWVDLVKDGSASKSVVSWAQADADDQFAAGNAAMMINGPWQFPILDKKTSLHYGVVQIPAPKAGGTPVVPLGGETWTVPQTGNAQRQAKAAKVVACLNSDKNQLSLAEQRQTVPTRTALMDKFAAEQPRMKAFTEQVRNARARTGELGKDWPKAATKIYTAIQTALTQGATPAKALKQAQDG
;
A
#
# COMPACT_ATOMS: atom_id res chain seq x y z
N MET A 1 18.88 -20.20 56.28
CA MET A 1 19.34 -19.58 57.54
C MET A 1 18.98 -18.09 57.49
N ALA A 2 18.24 -17.71 58.55
CA ALA A 2 17.99 -16.37 59.09
C ALA A 2 17.36 -15.31 58.18
N GLN A 3 16.05 -15.00 58.25
CA GLN A 3 15.20 -14.37 59.30
C GLN A 3 15.75 -13.05 59.90
N ARG A 4 14.96 -11.93 59.69
CA ARG A 4 14.33 -11.07 60.71
C ARG A 4 13.83 -9.77 60.06
N ARG A 5 12.52 -9.50 60.09
CA ARG A 5 11.60 -8.80 61.04
C ARG A 5 11.65 -7.27 60.87
N ALA A 6 10.62 -6.76 60.40
CA ALA A 6 9.51 -5.85 60.79
C ALA A 6 9.82 -4.85 61.93
N ILE A 7 9.49 -3.56 61.74
CA ILE A 7 8.98 -2.67 62.77
C ILE A 7 7.89 -1.75 62.18
N LEU A 8 6.71 -1.84 62.77
CA LEU A 8 5.63 -0.83 62.70
C LEU A 8 5.97 0.36 63.61
N SER A 9 5.55 1.55 63.22
CA SER A 9 5.19 2.59 64.19
C SER A 9 4.06 3.46 63.65
N SER A 10 2.98 3.40 64.34
CA SER A 10 1.78 4.26 64.32
C SER A 10 2.02 5.49 65.20
N THR A 11 1.56 6.68 64.81
CA THR A 11 1.16 7.77 65.71
C THR A 11 0.16 8.70 65.01
N THR A 12 -1.09 8.60 65.44
CA THR A 12 -2.00 9.54 66.12
C THR A 12 -2.32 10.89 65.49
N LEU A 13 -3.54 10.95 65.15
CA LEU A 13 -4.65 11.90 65.20
C LEU A 13 -4.39 13.25 65.91
N THR A 14 -4.67 14.38 65.25
CA THR A 14 -5.14 15.60 65.92
C THR A 14 -6.23 16.27 65.06
N VAL A 15 -7.41 16.37 65.64
CA VAL A 15 -8.57 17.14 65.22
C VAL A 15 -8.40 18.58 65.63
N ALA A 16 -8.62 19.55 64.74
CA ALA A 16 -8.92 20.92 65.10
C ALA A 16 -10.06 21.45 64.23
N LEU A 17 -11.07 21.86 64.91
CA LEU A 17 -12.36 22.39 64.44
C LEU A 17 -12.32 23.92 64.38
N ALA A 18 -13.21 24.47 63.53
CA ALA A 18 -13.71 25.86 63.44
C ALA A 18 -12.97 26.78 62.45
N LEU A 19 -13.65 27.49 61.54
CA LEU A 19 -14.78 28.42 61.65
C LEU A 19 -15.36 28.71 60.27
N LEU A 20 -16.66 28.86 60.22
CA LEU A 20 -17.48 29.32 59.08
C LEU A 20 -17.24 30.80 58.76
N ALA A 21 -17.16 31.14 57.47
CA ALA A 21 -17.56 32.44 56.95
C ALA A 21 -18.07 32.29 55.48
N PRO A 22 -19.06 33.07 55.02
CA PRO A 22 -19.91 32.70 53.90
C PRO A 22 -19.55 33.33 52.56
N LEU A 23 -19.94 32.58 51.51
CA LEU A 23 -20.46 32.99 50.20
C LEU A 23 -19.94 34.26 49.50
N SER A 24 -19.33 34.01 48.38
CA SER A 24 -19.63 34.73 47.13
C SER A 24 -19.76 33.74 45.99
N LEU A 25 -20.97 33.52 45.48
CA LEU A 25 -21.25 32.85 44.22
C LEU A 25 -20.68 33.70 43.06
N SER A 26 -19.53 33.33 42.58
CA SER A 26 -19.11 33.72 41.23
C SER A 26 -19.41 32.53 40.31
N ALA A 27 -20.43 32.64 39.51
CA ALA A 27 -20.76 31.74 38.42
C ALA A 27 -19.64 31.86 37.38
N CYS A 28 -18.57 31.06 37.51
CA CYS A 28 -17.66 30.79 36.44
C CYS A 28 -18.30 29.68 35.59
N GLY A 29 -18.84 30.08 34.43
CA GLY A 29 -19.25 29.16 33.40
C GLY A 29 -18.10 28.22 33.08
N SER A 30 -18.30 26.93 33.36
CA SER A 30 -17.45 25.84 32.86
C SER A 30 -17.56 25.81 31.34
N SER A 31 -16.70 26.57 30.67
CA SER A 31 -16.36 26.29 29.30
C SER A 31 -15.66 24.95 29.30
N THR A 32 -16.40 23.89 28.99
CA THR A 32 -15.85 22.64 28.51
C THR A 32 -15.01 22.99 27.29
N GLY A 33 -13.71 23.11 27.52
CA GLY A 33 -12.72 23.32 26.48
C GLY A 33 -12.65 22.07 25.61
N SER A 34 -13.62 21.91 24.69
CA SER A 34 -13.37 21.18 23.48
C SER A 34 -12.15 21.84 22.84
N SER A 35 -11.06 21.16 22.73
CA SER A 35 -9.90 21.55 21.92
C SER A 35 -10.35 21.57 20.45
N SER A 36 -11.14 22.56 20.07
CA SER A 36 -11.42 22.89 18.69
C SER A 36 -10.12 23.44 18.10
N GLY A 37 -9.31 22.52 17.54
CA GLY A 37 -8.28 22.96 16.59
C GLY A 37 -8.96 23.95 15.63
N SER A 38 -8.34 25.11 15.37
CA SER A 38 -8.98 26.15 14.56
C SER A 38 -9.58 25.52 13.31
N ALA A 39 -10.79 25.92 12.93
CA ALA A 39 -11.51 25.41 11.73
C ALA A 39 -10.66 25.50 10.45
N ASP A 40 -9.55 26.20 10.50
CA ASP A 40 -8.60 26.46 9.43
C ASP A 40 -7.39 25.51 9.39
N THR A 41 -7.31 24.55 10.32
CA THR A 41 -6.23 23.53 10.31
C THR A 41 -6.84 22.14 10.17
N LEU A 42 -6.57 21.45 9.04
CA LEU A 42 -6.97 20.05 8.81
C LEU A 42 -5.85 19.11 9.15
N ARG A 43 -6.19 18.03 9.86
CA ARG A 43 -5.28 16.91 10.12
C ARG A 43 -5.34 15.94 8.95
N VAL A 44 -4.19 15.58 8.42
CA VAL A 44 -4.04 14.63 7.31
C VAL A 44 -3.18 13.47 7.76
N MET A 45 -3.60 12.24 7.49
CA MET A 45 -2.83 11.04 7.80
C MET A 45 -2.60 10.20 6.54
N ASP A 46 -1.35 9.75 6.37
CA ASP A 46 -0.94 8.86 5.28
C ASP A 46 0.26 7.99 5.71
N TYR A 47 0.75 7.09 4.83
CA TYR A 47 1.90 6.24 5.15
C TYR A 47 3.22 6.65 4.48
N TYR A 48 3.27 7.74 3.76
CA TYR A 48 4.49 8.18 3.09
C TYR A 48 5.46 8.83 4.08
N ALA A 49 6.15 7.98 4.87
CA ALA A 49 7.10 8.41 5.89
C ALA A 49 8.49 8.72 5.34
N ASP A 50 8.86 8.16 4.17
CA ASP A 50 10.20 8.21 3.60
C ASP A 50 10.27 9.04 2.32
N GLN A 51 11.48 9.53 2.00
CA GLN A 51 11.75 10.24 0.76
C GLN A 51 11.86 9.25 -0.41
N PRO A 52 11.46 9.66 -1.62
CA PRO A 52 11.01 11.02 -2.02
C PRO A 52 9.52 11.32 -1.72
N ASP A 53 8.69 10.32 -1.51
CA ASP A 53 7.23 10.43 -1.42
C ASP A 53 6.78 11.36 -0.29
N LYS A 54 7.45 11.31 0.86
CA LYS A 54 7.19 12.23 1.98
C LYS A 54 7.22 13.70 1.54
N GLY A 55 8.26 14.07 0.79
CA GLY A 55 8.45 15.44 0.31
C GLY A 55 7.46 15.82 -0.80
N ILE A 56 7.17 14.90 -1.71
CA ILE A 56 6.23 15.12 -2.82
C ILE A 56 4.83 15.38 -2.27
N TYR A 57 4.33 14.51 -1.39
CA TYR A 57 3.00 14.67 -0.79
C TYR A 57 2.91 15.86 0.16
N ALA A 58 3.97 16.20 0.90
CA ALA A 58 3.97 17.43 1.71
C ALA A 58 3.71 18.67 0.84
N LYS A 59 4.44 18.80 -0.27
CA LYS A 59 4.31 19.94 -1.18
C LYS A 59 2.90 20.06 -1.79
N VAL A 60 2.33 18.95 -2.29
CA VAL A 60 1.01 19.00 -2.93
C VAL A 60 -0.10 19.21 -1.92
N LEU A 61 -0.03 18.59 -0.74
CA LEU A 61 -1.00 18.78 0.35
C LEU A 61 -1.00 20.23 0.84
N ASP A 62 0.17 20.81 1.08
CA ASP A 62 0.30 22.22 1.49
C ASP A 62 -0.22 23.18 0.41
N ALA A 63 0.04 22.88 -0.87
CA ALA A 63 -0.49 23.68 -1.98
C ALA A 63 -2.03 23.61 -2.03
N CYS A 64 -2.60 22.41 -1.91
CA CYS A 64 -4.05 22.22 -1.84
C CYS A 64 -4.67 22.85 -0.59
N GLY A 65 -3.96 22.81 0.54
CA GLY A 65 -4.38 23.52 1.76
C GLY A 65 -4.49 25.02 1.52
N ARG A 66 -3.43 25.65 1.00
CA ARG A 66 -3.43 27.09 0.70
C ARG A 66 -4.53 27.49 -0.29
N GLN A 67 -4.71 26.69 -1.36
CA GLN A 67 -5.76 26.95 -2.35
C GLN A 67 -7.16 26.94 -1.76
N ASN A 68 -7.38 26.16 -0.69
CA ASN A 68 -8.69 26.01 -0.02
C ASN A 68 -8.77 26.77 1.31
N GLY A 69 -7.82 27.66 1.61
CA GLY A 69 -7.83 28.50 2.82
C GLY A 69 -7.68 27.72 4.12
N VAL A 70 -6.95 26.59 4.10
CA VAL A 70 -6.69 25.77 5.27
C VAL A 70 -5.20 25.46 5.43
N LYS A 71 -4.76 25.32 6.66
CA LYS A 71 -3.42 24.79 7.01
C LYS A 71 -3.51 23.27 7.07
N ILE A 72 -2.45 22.59 6.63
CA ILE A 72 -2.33 21.14 6.72
C ILE A 72 -1.41 20.77 7.88
N LYS A 73 -1.92 19.95 8.80
CA LYS A 73 -1.11 19.27 9.80
C LYS A 73 -1.05 17.79 9.43
N ARG A 74 0.03 17.42 8.75
CA ARG A 74 0.23 16.06 8.25
C ARG A 74 0.90 15.18 9.30
N GLU A 75 0.44 13.93 9.39
CA GLU A 75 1.04 12.84 10.12
C GLU A 75 1.31 11.69 9.15
N ALA A 76 2.58 11.34 8.95
CA ALA A 76 2.98 10.17 8.18
C ALA A 76 3.25 9.01 9.15
N VAL A 77 2.56 7.89 8.94
CA VAL A 77 2.62 6.69 9.78
C VAL A 77 3.19 5.54 8.95
N ALA A 78 4.16 4.79 9.47
CA ALA A 78 4.72 3.66 8.74
C ALA A 78 3.61 2.68 8.28
N GLY A 79 3.69 2.19 7.04
CA GLY A 79 2.63 1.43 6.36
C GLY A 79 1.99 0.34 7.21
N PRO A 80 2.76 -0.59 7.84
CA PRO A 80 2.19 -1.66 8.65
C PRO A 80 1.42 -1.16 9.89
N SER A 81 1.70 0.06 10.36
CA SER A 81 1.07 0.67 11.55
C SER A 81 -0.16 1.50 11.21
N LEU A 82 -0.41 1.82 9.93
CA LEU A 82 -1.49 2.73 9.55
C LEU A 82 -2.87 2.16 9.89
N ILE A 83 -3.21 0.97 9.42
CA ILE A 83 -4.55 0.37 9.61
C ILE A 83 -4.87 0.10 11.08
N PRO A 84 -3.98 -0.49 11.92
CA PRO A 84 -4.21 -0.59 13.35
C PRO A 84 -4.51 0.76 14.01
N LYS A 85 -3.77 1.81 13.64
CA LYS A 85 -3.99 3.17 14.16
C LYS A 85 -5.34 3.74 13.71
N VAL A 86 -5.70 3.57 12.44
CA VAL A 86 -7.00 4.02 11.90
C VAL A 86 -8.15 3.35 12.63
N LEU A 87 -8.10 2.03 12.86
CA LEU A 87 -9.14 1.30 13.58
C LEU A 87 -9.27 1.77 15.03
N GLN A 88 -8.14 2.01 15.71
CA GLN A 88 -8.14 2.59 17.06
C GLN A 88 -8.78 3.99 17.08
N GLN A 89 -8.40 4.86 16.13
CA GLN A 89 -8.94 6.21 16.04
C GLN A 89 -10.42 6.25 15.61
N ALA A 90 -10.86 5.29 14.79
CA ALA A 90 -12.27 5.14 14.45
C ALA A 90 -13.09 4.82 15.71
N SER A 91 -12.64 3.87 16.54
CA SER A 91 -13.29 3.50 17.80
C SER A 91 -13.33 4.65 18.79
N SER A 92 -12.26 5.46 18.88
CA SER A 92 -12.17 6.62 19.79
C SER A 92 -12.74 7.93 19.20
N ARG A 93 -13.25 7.90 17.96
CA ARG A 93 -13.76 9.07 17.22
C ARG A 93 -12.73 10.20 17.08
N THR A 94 -11.46 9.84 16.88
CA THR A 94 -10.34 10.79 16.77
C THR A 94 -9.66 10.74 15.41
N LEU A 95 -10.35 10.24 14.38
CA LEU A 95 -9.85 10.18 13.01
C LEU A 95 -9.36 11.56 12.51
N PRO A 96 -8.40 11.61 11.58
CA PRO A 96 -8.01 12.84 10.89
C PRO A 96 -9.15 13.40 10.04
N ASP A 97 -8.97 14.58 9.46
CA ASP A 97 -9.95 15.17 8.53
C ASP A 97 -9.81 14.59 7.11
N VAL A 98 -8.59 14.27 6.70
CA VAL A 98 -8.28 13.58 5.45
C VAL A 98 -7.44 12.35 5.79
N LEU A 99 -7.83 11.21 5.27
CA LEU A 99 -7.15 9.94 5.48
C LEU A 99 -6.81 9.30 4.12
N MET A 100 -5.55 8.94 3.95
CA MET A 100 -5.11 8.10 2.86
C MET A 100 -5.15 6.63 3.30
N LEU A 101 -5.61 5.76 2.42
CA LEU A 101 -5.63 4.31 2.59
C LEU A 101 -5.03 3.64 1.36
N ASP A 102 -4.30 2.54 1.53
CA ASP A 102 -4.08 1.63 0.41
C ASP A 102 -5.46 1.15 -0.08
N ASN A 103 -5.65 1.08 -1.38
CA ASN A 103 -6.99 0.87 -1.95
C ASN A 103 -7.71 -0.40 -1.46
N PRO A 104 -7.07 -1.53 -1.11
CA PRO A 104 -7.77 -2.71 -0.61
C PRO A 104 -8.31 -2.55 0.82
N ASP A 105 -7.83 -1.57 1.58
CA ASP A 105 -8.30 -1.35 2.95
C ASP A 105 -9.56 -0.47 2.99
N LEU A 106 -9.83 0.29 1.93
CA LEU A 106 -10.93 1.26 1.89
C LEU A 106 -12.27 0.63 2.23
N GLN A 107 -12.61 -0.49 1.62
CA GLN A 107 -13.93 -1.10 1.80
C GLN A 107 -14.15 -1.60 3.23
N GLN A 108 -13.11 -2.12 3.89
CA GLN A 108 -13.17 -2.51 5.30
C GLN A 108 -13.42 -1.30 6.21
N ILE A 109 -12.71 -0.21 5.97
CA ILE A 109 -12.86 1.02 6.76
C ILE A 109 -14.19 1.70 6.48
N ALA A 110 -14.67 1.72 5.22
CA ALA A 110 -16.00 2.22 4.88
C ALA A 110 -17.12 1.39 5.55
N ALA A 111 -16.97 0.07 5.60
CA ALA A 111 -17.93 -0.83 6.27
C ALA A 111 -18.06 -0.56 7.78
N SER A 112 -17.04 -0.03 8.44
CA SER A 112 -17.11 0.38 9.86
C SER A 112 -17.88 1.68 10.09
N GLY A 113 -18.29 2.39 9.02
CA GLY A 113 -18.93 3.70 9.13
C GLY A 113 -17.96 4.85 9.41
N ALA A 114 -16.64 4.60 9.35
CA ALA A 114 -15.62 5.60 9.66
C ALA A 114 -15.39 6.63 8.56
N LEU A 115 -15.91 6.40 7.34
CA LEU A 115 -15.75 7.29 6.18
C LEU A 115 -17.08 7.90 5.75
N ALA A 116 -17.04 9.13 5.26
CA ALA A 116 -18.17 9.81 4.60
C ALA A 116 -18.19 9.46 3.11
N PRO A 117 -19.36 9.16 2.52
CA PRO A 117 -19.50 9.07 1.07
C PRO A 117 -19.11 10.38 0.39
N LEU A 118 -18.31 10.32 -0.65
CA LEU A 118 -17.86 11.52 -1.36
C LEU A 118 -18.98 12.24 -2.13
N SER A 119 -20.08 11.53 -2.43
CA SER A 119 -21.31 12.12 -2.98
C SER A 119 -21.91 13.19 -2.07
N ASP A 120 -21.74 13.08 -0.75
CA ASP A 120 -22.24 14.07 0.23
C ASP A 120 -21.59 15.45 0.05
N PHE A 121 -20.45 15.49 -0.65
CA PHE A 121 -19.69 16.69 -0.99
C PHE A 121 -19.69 17.00 -2.48
N GLY A 122 -20.55 16.33 -3.28
CA GLY A 122 -20.66 16.51 -4.72
C GLY A 122 -19.47 15.98 -5.53
N LEU A 123 -18.60 15.16 -4.93
CA LEU A 123 -17.46 14.57 -5.63
C LEU A 123 -17.87 13.29 -6.37
N LYS A 124 -17.34 13.14 -7.59
CA LYS A 124 -17.59 12.01 -8.48
C LYS A 124 -16.27 11.48 -9.04
N ALA A 125 -16.29 10.26 -9.55
CA ALA A 125 -15.13 9.60 -10.20
C ALA A 125 -15.32 9.51 -11.73
N ASP A 126 -15.94 10.50 -12.35
CA ASP A 126 -16.15 10.53 -13.79
C ASP A 126 -14.81 10.57 -14.54
N GLY A 127 -14.67 9.69 -15.54
CA GLY A 127 -13.44 9.56 -16.33
C GLY A 127 -12.30 8.82 -15.68
N TYR A 128 -12.46 8.29 -14.46
CA TYR A 128 -11.47 7.43 -13.83
C TYR A 128 -11.49 6.01 -14.41
N ALA A 129 -10.35 5.33 -14.41
CA ALA A 129 -10.27 3.93 -14.79
C ALA A 129 -11.19 3.06 -13.92
N LYS A 130 -11.86 2.08 -14.54
CA LYS A 130 -12.87 1.26 -13.86
C LYS A 130 -12.35 0.60 -12.58
N GLY A 131 -11.17 -0.02 -12.62
CA GLY A 131 -10.59 -0.69 -11.43
C GLY A 131 -10.35 0.26 -10.27
N VAL A 132 -10.04 1.56 -10.53
CA VAL A 132 -9.89 2.60 -9.51
C VAL A 132 -11.23 2.92 -8.86
N VAL A 133 -12.29 3.05 -9.67
CA VAL A 133 -13.66 3.30 -9.16
C VAL A 133 -14.14 2.12 -8.34
N ASP A 134 -13.94 0.90 -8.83
CA ASP A 134 -14.34 -0.34 -8.14
C ASP A 134 -13.64 -0.45 -6.76
N ALA A 135 -12.32 -0.19 -6.71
CA ALA A 135 -11.56 -0.22 -5.46
C ALA A 135 -12.00 0.85 -4.44
N SER A 136 -12.49 1.99 -4.92
CA SER A 136 -12.90 3.14 -4.10
C SER A 136 -14.39 3.13 -3.73
N THR A 137 -15.15 2.12 -4.18
CA THR A 137 -16.61 2.01 -4.00
C THR A 137 -16.96 0.90 -3.02
N TYR A 138 -17.83 1.19 -2.08
CA TYR A 138 -18.42 0.21 -1.16
C TYR A 138 -19.94 0.38 -1.13
N GLN A 139 -20.70 -0.71 -1.31
CA GLN A 139 -22.18 -0.72 -1.37
C GLN A 139 -22.75 0.37 -2.30
N GLY A 140 -22.16 0.53 -3.49
CA GLY A 140 -22.59 1.48 -4.50
C GLY A 140 -22.25 2.95 -4.21
N LYS A 141 -21.56 3.27 -3.12
CA LYS A 141 -21.15 4.63 -2.76
C LYS A 141 -19.65 4.80 -2.90
N LEU A 142 -19.21 5.91 -3.49
CA LEU A 142 -17.82 6.30 -3.61
C LEU A 142 -17.31 6.88 -2.28
N TYR A 143 -16.23 6.36 -1.73
CA TYR A 143 -15.66 6.81 -0.45
C TYR A 143 -14.28 7.47 -0.57
N GLY A 144 -13.66 7.42 -1.73
CA GLY A 144 -12.37 8.06 -1.94
C GLY A 144 -12.06 8.33 -3.39
N LEU A 145 -11.05 9.16 -3.64
CA LEU A 145 -10.48 9.41 -4.95
C LEU A 145 -8.99 9.12 -4.91
N GLN A 146 -8.50 8.49 -5.96
CA GLN A 146 -7.12 8.08 -6.11
C GLN A 146 -6.48 8.90 -7.23
N PRO A 147 -5.48 9.78 -6.94
CA PRO A 147 -4.91 10.66 -7.96
C PRO A 147 -3.99 9.92 -8.94
N VAL A 148 -3.27 8.92 -8.45
CA VAL A 148 -2.35 8.11 -9.25
C VAL A 148 -2.50 6.64 -8.88
N THR A 149 -2.14 5.76 -9.82
CA THR A 149 -2.18 4.32 -9.66
C THR A 149 -0.88 3.68 -10.13
N ASN A 150 -0.69 2.43 -9.78
CA ASN A 150 0.49 1.67 -10.16
C ASN A 150 0.17 0.17 -10.28
N THR A 151 1.14 -0.58 -10.72
CA THR A 151 1.16 -2.04 -10.69
C THR A 151 2.62 -2.53 -10.75
N LEU A 152 2.82 -3.83 -10.86
CA LEU A 152 4.12 -4.46 -10.93
C LEU A 152 4.59 -4.66 -12.38
N GLY A 153 5.91 -4.68 -12.55
CA GLY A 153 6.59 -5.06 -13.79
C GLY A 153 7.85 -5.87 -13.49
N LEU A 154 8.45 -6.44 -14.51
CA LEU A 154 9.74 -7.11 -14.43
C LEU A 154 10.83 -6.16 -14.88
N PHE A 155 11.63 -5.69 -13.94
CA PHE A 155 12.86 -4.95 -14.19
C PHE A 155 13.98 -5.90 -14.56
N TYR A 156 14.87 -5.49 -15.47
CA TYR A 156 16.02 -6.29 -15.87
C TYR A 156 17.25 -5.41 -16.14
N ASN A 157 18.42 -5.90 -15.77
CA ASN A 157 19.69 -5.29 -16.07
C ASN A 157 20.06 -5.63 -17.52
N LYS A 158 20.13 -4.60 -18.40
CA LYS A 158 20.41 -4.77 -19.83
C LYS A 158 21.76 -5.40 -20.09
N ASP A 159 22.78 -4.88 -19.42
CA ASP A 159 24.17 -5.34 -19.64
C ASP A 159 24.35 -6.82 -19.25
N MET A 160 23.68 -7.25 -18.17
CA MET A 160 23.73 -8.65 -17.72
C MET A 160 22.97 -9.59 -18.68
N LEU A 161 21.81 -9.17 -19.17
CA LEU A 161 21.05 -9.95 -20.12
C LEU A 161 21.78 -10.03 -21.48
N ASP A 162 22.27 -8.92 -21.98
CA ASP A 162 23.01 -8.84 -23.26
C ASP A 162 24.27 -9.70 -23.21
N LYS A 163 25.07 -9.60 -22.15
CA LYS A 163 26.27 -10.40 -21.94
C LYS A 163 25.95 -11.92 -21.91
N ALA A 164 24.80 -12.27 -21.37
CA ALA A 164 24.38 -13.69 -21.30
C ALA A 164 23.63 -14.15 -22.57
N GLY A 165 23.37 -13.25 -23.55
CA GLY A 165 22.54 -13.55 -24.70
C GLY A 165 21.11 -14.01 -24.31
N VAL A 166 20.52 -13.30 -23.33
CA VAL A 166 19.18 -13.56 -22.82
C VAL A 166 18.27 -12.39 -23.18
N LYS A 167 17.12 -12.64 -23.75
CA LYS A 167 16.08 -11.64 -23.97
C LYS A 167 15.26 -11.46 -22.69
N PRO A 168 14.67 -10.27 -22.45
CA PRO A 168 13.70 -10.12 -21.37
C PRO A 168 12.57 -11.14 -21.49
N PRO A 169 12.31 -11.93 -20.42
CA PRO A 169 11.35 -13.03 -20.50
C PRO A 169 9.91 -12.53 -20.55
N THR A 170 9.09 -13.18 -21.35
CA THR A 170 7.66 -12.92 -21.52
C THR A 170 6.77 -14.04 -20.98
N THR A 171 7.36 -15.21 -20.71
CA THR A 171 6.68 -16.37 -20.16
C THR A 171 7.36 -16.90 -18.89
N TRP A 172 6.65 -17.69 -18.10
CA TRP A 172 7.23 -18.33 -16.90
C TRP A 172 8.39 -19.27 -17.23
N ALA A 173 8.27 -20.00 -18.34
CA ALA A 173 9.36 -20.89 -18.78
C ALA A 173 10.62 -20.09 -19.14
N GLU A 174 10.47 -18.99 -19.86
CA GLU A 174 11.56 -18.07 -20.17
C GLU A 174 12.11 -17.40 -18.90
N LEU A 175 11.25 -16.99 -17.94
CA LEU A 175 11.67 -16.42 -16.66
C LEU A 175 12.54 -17.39 -15.87
N LYS A 176 12.14 -18.65 -15.72
CA LYS A 176 12.94 -19.69 -15.06
C LYS A 176 14.28 -19.90 -15.75
N SER A 177 14.25 -20.04 -17.06
CA SER A 177 15.46 -20.24 -17.86
C SER A 177 16.42 -19.05 -17.75
N ALA A 178 15.90 -17.83 -17.90
CA ALA A 178 16.67 -16.60 -17.78
C ALA A 178 17.26 -16.46 -16.36
N ALA A 179 16.45 -16.62 -15.33
CA ALA A 179 16.89 -16.51 -13.96
C ALA A 179 18.03 -17.51 -13.64
N LYS A 180 17.87 -18.76 -14.05
CA LYS A 180 18.92 -19.78 -13.88
C LYS A 180 20.21 -19.43 -14.62
N LYS A 181 20.11 -19.00 -15.88
CA LYS A 181 21.28 -18.62 -16.72
C LYS A 181 22.02 -17.40 -16.17
N LEU A 182 21.28 -16.44 -15.59
CA LEU A 182 21.83 -15.21 -15.04
C LEU A 182 22.37 -15.35 -13.62
N THR A 183 22.06 -16.45 -12.93
CA THR A 183 22.60 -16.78 -11.61
C THR A 183 24.09 -17.14 -11.73
N SER A 184 24.96 -16.47 -10.97
CA SER A 184 26.40 -16.70 -11.03
C SER A 184 27.11 -16.23 -9.76
N GLY A 185 27.84 -17.11 -9.11
CA GLY A 185 28.54 -16.78 -7.86
C GLY A 185 27.57 -16.35 -6.77
N LYS A 186 27.69 -15.11 -6.32
CA LYS A 186 26.80 -14.51 -5.31
C LYS A 186 25.59 -13.77 -5.92
N ARG A 187 25.52 -13.64 -7.25
CA ARG A 187 24.44 -12.96 -7.94
C ARG A 187 23.29 -13.90 -8.20
N TYR A 188 22.09 -13.48 -7.85
CA TYR A 188 20.83 -14.15 -8.17
C TYR A 188 20.33 -13.76 -9.57
N GLY A 189 19.59 -14.63 -10.21
CA GLY A 189 18.92 -14.33 -11.47
C GLY A 189 17.75 -13.37 -11.30
N ILE A 190 17.06 -13.45 -10.15
CA ILE A 190 15.90 -12.61 -9.84
C ILE A 190 15.79 -12.31 -8.35
N ALA A 191 15.32 -11.10 -8.02
CA ALA A 191 14.88 -10.68 -6.70
C ALA A 191 13.36 -10.36 -6.71
N PHE A 192 12.68 -10.72 -5.64
CA PHE A 192 11.28 -10.37 -5.39
C PHE A 192 11.01 -10.34 -3.88
N ALA A 193 9.89 -9.73 -3.47
CA ALA A 193 9.48 -9.64 -2.08
C ALA A 193 8.40 -10.67 -1.77
N ALA A 194 8.62 -11.50 -0.74
CA ALA A 194 7.67 -12.51 -0.30
C ALA A 194 7.50 -12.52 1.24
N PRO A 195 7.49 -11.35 1.93
CA PRO A 195 7.32 -11.32 3.38
C PRO A 195 5.91 -11.74 3.80
N ALA A 196 5.74 -12.06 5.09
CA ALA A 196 4.44 -12.39 5.69
C ALA A 196 3.57 -11.12 5.89
N THR A 197 3.39 -10.35 4.83
CA THR A 197 2.62 -9.10 4.79
C THR A 197 1.86 -8.99 3.47
N TYR A 198 1.06 -7.93 3.32
CA TYR A 198 0.40 -7.60 2.06
C TYR A 198 1.38 -7.41 0.89
N GLU A 199 2.64 -7.04 1.13
CA GLU A 199 3.65 -6.96 0.07
C GLU A 199 3.92 -8.32 -0.58
N GLY A 200 4.03 -9.40 0.22
CA GLY A 200 4.19 -10.75 -0.32
C GLY A 200 3.00 -11.19 -1.15
N THR A 201 1.78 -10.93 -0.67
CA THR A 201 0.57 -11.17 -1.45
C THR A 201 0.56 -10.34 -2.73
N TRP A 202 0.81 -9.04 -2.65
CA TRP A 202 0.86 -8.10 -3.77
C TRP A 202 1.78 -8.59 -4.89
N GLN A 203 2.98 -9.00 -4.56
CA GLN A 203 3.98 -9.51 -5.49
C GLN A 203 3.54 -10.84 -6.15
N PHE A 204 2.75 -11.66 -5.45
CA PHE A 204 2.29 -12.97 -5.93
C PHE A 204 1.03 -12.90 -6.80
N LEU A 205 0.14 -11.92 -6.58
CA LEU A 205 -1.13 -11.80 -7.30
C LEU A 205 -1.00 -11.88 -8.83
N PRO A 206 0.00 -11.24 -9.50
CA PRO A 206 0.13 -11.36 -10.95
C PRO A 206 0.30 -12.81 -11.43
N PHE A 207 1.01 -13.62 -10.68
CA PHE A 207 1.23 -15.03 -11.01
C PHE A 207 -0.02 -15.86 -10.76
N MET A 208 -0.65 -15.67 -9.60
CA MET A 208 -1.89 -16.39 -9.25
C MET A 208 -3.00 -16.10 -10.25
N TRP A 209 -3.31 -14.83 -10.47
CA TRP A 209 -4.43 -14.42 -11.35
C TRP A 209 -4.18 -14.73 -12.82
N SER A 210 -2.96 -14.50 -13.31
CA SER A 210 -2.63 -14.81 -14.73
C SER A 210 -2.73 -16.30 -15.05
N ASN A 211 -2.63 -17.17 -14.05
CA ASN A 211 -2.80 -18.61 -14.21
C ASN A 211 -4.24 -19.10 -13.94
N GLY A 212 -5.17 -18.18 -13.64
CA GLY A 212 -6.56 -18.50 -13.35
C GLY A 212 -6.84 -18.93 -11.90
N GLY A 213 -5.90 -18.64 -10.98
CA GLY A 213 -6.15 -18.72 -9.53
C GLY A 213 -7.03 -17.57 -9.06
N ASP A 214 -7.68 -17.75 -7.91
CA ASP A 214 -8.63 -16.80 -7.34
C ASP A 214 -8.46 -16.71 -5.81
N GLU A 215 -8.73 -15.55 -5.26
CA GLU A 215 -8.66 -15.31 -3.83
C GLU A 215 -9.84 -15.85 -3.02
N LYS A 216 -10.93 -16.26 -3.66
CA LYS A 216 -12.06 -16.94 -3.00
C LYS A 216 -11.69 -18.35 -2.57
N ASP A 217 -10.95 -19.03 -3.43
CA ASP A 217 -10.38 -20.35 -3.16
C ASP A 217 -8.93 -20.37 -3.63
N ILE A 218 -8.00 -20.23 -2.70
CA ILE A 218 -6.58 -20.24 -3.01
C ILE A 218 -6.02 -21.66 -3.19
N ALA A 219 -6.76 -22.70 -2.80
CA ALA A 219 -6.32 -24.09 -2.83
C ALA A 219 -6.54 -24.78 -4.20
N THR A 220 -6.45 -24.00 -5.28
CA THR A 220 -6.63 -24.51 -6.64
C THR A 220 -5.32 -25.01 -7.26
N PRO A 221 -5.38 -25.94 -8.23
CA PRO A 221 -4.20 -26.36 -8.99
C PRO A 221 -3.50 -25.19 -9.69
N GLN A 222 -4.25 -24.19 -10.16
CA GLN A 222 -3.72 -23.00 -10.83
C GLN A 222 -2.87 -22.15 -9.88
N THR A 223 -3.35 -21.89 -8.67
CA THR A 223 -2.60 -21.18 -7.64
C THR A 223 -1.38 -21.99 -7.20
N ALA A 224 -1.53 -23.32 -7.07
CA ALA A 224 -0.42 -24.19 -6.72
C ALA A 224 0.71 -24.17 -7.76
N GLN A 225 0.37 -24.14 -9.05
CA GLN A 225 1.36 -24.00 -10.14
C GLN A 225 2.07 -22.63 -10.08
N ALA A 226 1.34 -21.56 -9.80
CA ALA A 226 1.92 -20.24 -9.64
C ALA A 226 2.93 -20.19 -8.46
N LEU A 227 2.55 -20.77 -7.33
CA LEU A 227 3.43 -20.84 -6.15
C LEU A 227 4.62 -21.79 -6.39
N GLN A 228 4.44 -22.85 -7.19
CA GLN A 228 5.53 -23.75 -7.58
C GLN A 228 6.63 -23.02 -8.36
N LEU A 229 6.28 -22.06 -9.23
CA LEU A 229 7.27 -21.22 -9.90
C LEU A 229 8.20 -20.51 -8.90
N TRP A 230 7.64 -19.92 -7.85
CA TRP A 230 8.42 -19.24 -6.81
C TRP A 230 9.28 -20.20 -5.99
N VAL A 231 8.70 -21.35 -5.63
CA VAL A 231 9.43 -22.43 -4.94
C VAL A 231 10.61 -22.92 -5.79
N ASP A 232 10.40 -23.10 -7.09
CA ASP A 232 11.47 -23.54 -7.99
C ASP A 232 12.61 -22.52 -8.09
N LEU A 233 12.29 -21.23 -8.25
CA LEU A 233 13.28 -20.14 -8.31
C LEU A 233 14.14 -20.05 -7.04
N VAL A 234 13.54 -20.26 -5.87
CA VAL A 234 14.28 -20.29 -4.60
C VAL A 234 15.07 -21.60 -4.44
N LYS A 235 14.47 -22.72 -4.78
CA LYS A 235 15.08 -24.05 -4.60
C LYS A 235 16.29 -24.29 -5.50
N ASP A 236 16.25 -23.78 -6.73
CA ASP A 236 17.36 -23.92 -7.69
C ASP A 236 18.45 -22.82 -7.51
N GLY A 237 18.26 -21.91 -6.55
CA GLY A 237 19.20 -20.84 -6.24
C GLY A 237 19.10 -19.62 -7.16
N SER A 238 18.12 -19.58 -8.08
CA SER A 238 17.90 -18.42 -8.95
C SER A 238 17.39 -17.19 -8.19
N ALA A 239 16.73 -17.41 -7.06
CA ALA A 239 16.34 -16.37 -6.10
C ALA A 239 16.89 -16.68 -4.71
N SER A 240 17.13 -15.65 -3.89
CA SER A 240 17.57 -15.79 -2.51
C SER A 240 16.49 -16.41 -1.64
N LYS A 241 16.89 -17.25 -0.67
CA LYS A 241 16.00 -17.69 0.40
C LYS A 241 15.48 -16.53 1.27
N SER A 242 16.21 -15.40 1.29
CA SER A 242 15.83 -14.21 2.07
C SER A 242 14.62 -13.46 1.50
N VAL A 243 14.12 -13.80 0.32
CA VAL A 243 12.88 -13.22 -0.24
C VAL A 243 11.71 -13.26 0.74
N VAL A 244 11.67 -14.24 1.65
CA VAL A 244 10.63 -14.41 2.68
C VAL A 244 10.65 -13.34 3.77
N SER A 245 11.73 -12.56 3.85
CA SER A 245 11.88 -11.45 4.79
C SER A 245 12.10 -10.10 4.09
N TRP A 246 12.31 -10.10 2.77
CA TRP A 246 12.53 -8.87 2.02
C TRP A 246 11.22 -8.11 1.78
N ALA A 247 11.25 -6.82 2.06
CA ALA A 247 10.30 -5.86 1.50
C ALA A 247 10.66 -5.55 0.03
N GLN A 248 9.80 -4.83 -0.67
CA GLN A 248 10.06 -4.41 -2.06
C GLN A 248 11.31 -3.51 -2.18
N ALA A 249 11.60 -2.72 -1.14
CA ALA A 249 12.83 -1.93 -1.06
C ALA A 249 14.08 -2.81 -1.00
N ASP A 250 14.05 -3.91 -0.24
CA ASP A 250 15.19 -4.84 -0.17
C ASP A 250 15.45 -5.51 -1.53
N ALA A 251 14.40 -5.89 -2.26
CA ALA A 251 14.52 -6.43 -3.61
C ALA A 251 15.14 -5.40 -4.58
N ASP A 252 14.75 -4.12 -4.46
CA ASP A 252 15.34 -3.01 -5.21
C ASP A 252 16.82 -2.84 -4.90
N ASP A 253 17.20 -2.87 -3.63
CA ASP A 253 18.60 -2.78 -3.20
C ASP A 253 19.46 -3.89 -3.79
N GLN A 254 18.94 -5.14 -3.86
CA GLN A 254 19.65 -6.23 -4.51
C GLN A 254 19.85 -5.99 -6.01
N PHE A 255 18.82 -5.51 -6.69
CA PHE A 255 18.88 -5.20 -8.11
C PHE A 255 19.82 -4.01 -8.38
N ALA A 256 19.67 -2.91 -7.64
CA ALA A 256 20.48 -1.70 -7.75
C ALA A 256 21.96 -1.94 -7.47
N ALA A 257 22.28 -2.88 -6.58
CA ALA A 257 23.65 -3.30 -6.27
C ALA A 257 24.24 -4.30 -7.29
N GLY A 258 23.45 -4.78 -8.26
CA GLY A 258 23.88 -5.82 -9.20
C GLY A 258 23.92 -7.24 -8.59
N ASN A 259 23.38 -7.43 -7.41
CA ASN A 259 23.25 -8.73 -6.76
C ASN A 259 22.08 -9.56 -7.31
N ALA A 260 21.21 -8.95 -8.11
CA ALA A 260 20.17 -9.62 -8.88
C ALA A 260 20.13 -9.07 -10.30
N ALA A 261 19.96 -9.96 -11.30
CA ALA A 261 19.91 -9.55 -12.70
C ALA A 261 18.52 -9.07 -13.13
N MET A 262 17.47 -9.52 -12.46
CA MET A 262 16.08 -9.13 -12.66
C MET A 262 15.41 -8.86 -11.30
N MET A 263 14.31 -8.11 -11.33
CA MET A 263 13.53 -7.77 -10.13
C MET A 263 12.05 -7.62 -10.48
N ILE A 264 11.17 -8.15 -9.61
CA ILE A 264 9.75 -7.79 -9.64
C ILE A 264 9.56 -6.57 -8.74
N ASN A 265 9.11 -5.46 -9.30
CA ASN A 265 8.82 -4.24 -8.53
C ASN A 265 7.90 -3.30 -9.32
N GLY A 266 7.59 -2.15 -8.76
CA GLY A 266 6.75 -1.16 -9.42
C GLY A 266 7.52 0.08 -9.88
N PRO A 267 6.85 0.99 -10.62
CA PRO A 267 7.50 2.13 -11.25
C PRO A 267 7.99 3.19 -10.26
N TRP A 268 7.54 3.15 -9.01
CA TRP A 268 8.04 4.00 -7.91
C TRP A 268 9.55 3.81 -7.64
N GLN A 269 10.17 2.77 -8.18
CA GLN A 269 11.61 2.56 -8.07
C GLN A 269 12.42 3.39 -9.08
N PHE A 270 11.82 3.87 -10.16
CA PHE A 270 12.53 4.67 -11.14
C PHE A 270 13.31 5.86 -10.54
N PRO A 271 12.72 6.69 -9.66
CA PRO A 271 13.45 7.82 -9.07
C PRO A 271 14.65 7.41 -8.19
N ILE A 272 14.67 6.17 -7.73
CA ILE A 272 15.76 5.59 -6.92
C ILE A 272 16.83 5.01 -7.83
N LEU A 273 16.43 4.17 -8.78
CA LEU A 273 17.34 3.50 -9.73
C LEU A 273 18.05 4.50 -10.64
N ASP A 274 17.39 5.56 -11.09
CA ASP A 274 17.98 6.59 -11.96
C ASP A 274 19.15 7.35 -11.33
N LYS A 275 19.28 7.33 -10.01
CA LYS A 275 20.46 7.86 -9.31
C LYS A 275 21.70 6.98 -9.50
N LYS A 276 21.54 5.74 -9.94
CA LYS A 276 22.60 4.78 -10.24
C LYS A 276 22.96 4.88 -11.72
N THR A 277 23.74 5.89 -12.10
CA THR A 277 24.08 6.19 -13.51
C THR A 277 24.78 5.05 -14.25
N SER A 278 25.40 4.13 -13.53
CA SER A 278 26.03 2.91 -14.08
C SER A 278 25.08 1.74 -14.27
N LEU A 279 23.81 1.86 -13.86
CA LEU A 279 22.82 0.81 -14.00
C LEU A 279 21.98 1.04 -15.27
N HIS A 280 22.25 0.26 -16.31
CA HIS A 280 21.44 0.24 -17.52
C HIS A 280 20.33 -0.82 -17.37
N TYR A 281 19.10 -0.36 -17.23
CA TYR A 281 17.98 -1.26 -17.01
C TYR A 281 16.80 -1.00 -17.96
N GLY A 282 15.94 -1.97 -18.04
CA GLY A 282 14.65 -1.89 -18.73
C GLY A 282 13.56 -2.51 -17.91
N VAL A 283 12.32 -2.34 -18.37
CA VAL A 283 11.13 -2.93 -17.74
C VAL A 283 10.26 -3.56 -18.82
N VAL A 284 9.76 -4.74 -18.54
CA VAL A 284 8.72 -5.41 -19.33
C VAL A 284 7.53 -5.77 -18.44
N GLN A 285 6.42 -6.15 -19.04
CA GLN A 285 5.26 -6.67 -18.31
C GLN A 285 5.66 -7.91 -17.50
N ILE A 286 4.90 -8.22 -16.45
CA ILE A 286 5.07 -9.48 -15.71
C ILE A 286 4.89 -10.66 -16.70
N PRO A 287 5.81 -11.64 -16.71
CA PRO A 287 5.72 -12.79 -17.60
C PRO A 287 4.43 -13.59 -17.40
N ALA A 288 3.75 -13.91 -18.50
CA ALA A 288 2.54 -14.71 -18.49
C ALA A 288 2.85 -16.20 -18.28
N PRO A 289 1.88 -17.04 -17.86
CA PRO A 289 2.07 -18.48 -17.72
C PRO A 289 2.52 -19.16 -19.01
N LYS A 290 2.07 -18.66 -20.18
CA LYS A 290 2.37 -19.21 -21.51
C LYS A 290 2.44 -18.12 -22.58
N ALA A 291 3.05 -18.42 -23.70
CA ALA A 291 3.15 -17.50 -24.84
C ALA A 291 1.77 -17.03 -25.32
N GLY A 292 1.69 -15.74 -25.67
CA GLY A 292 0.45 -15.08 -26.10
C GLY A 292 -0.55 -14.82 -24.97
N GLY A 293 -0.22 -15.18 -23.72
CA GLY A 293 -1.03 -14.84 -22.56
C GLY A 293 -0.91 -13.35 -22.20
N THR A 294 -2.01 -12.78 -21.71
CA THR A 294 -2.01 -11.41 -21.15
C THR A 294 -1.89 -11.52 -19.64
N PRO A 295 -0.90 -10.88 -19.01
CA PRO A 295 -0.80 -10.89 -17.55
C PRO A 295 -1.96 -10.12 -16.91
N VAL A 296 -2.54 -10.70 -15.87
CA VAL A 296 -3.51 -10.06 -15.00
C VAL A 296 -2.77 -9.53 -13.78
N VAL A 297 -2.74 -8.22 -13.62
CA VAL A 297 -1.98 -7.57 -12.56
C VAL A 297 -2.89 -6.88 -11.56
N PRO A 298 -2.46 -6.74 -10.28
CA PRO A 298 -3.25 -6.01 -9.30
C PRO A 298 -3.17 -4.50 -9.54
N LEU A 299 -4.31 -3.84 -9.34
CA LEU A 299 -4.38 -2.38 -9.26
C LEU A 299 -3.81 -1.93 -7.91
N GLY A 300 -2.78 -1.09 -7.96
CA GLY A 300 -2.20 -0.44 -6.80
C GLY A 300 -2.62 1.02 -6.66
N GLY A 301 -2.00 1.68 -5.69
CA GLY A 301 -2.19 3.09 -5.42
C GLY A 301 -3.12 3.36 -4.24
N GLU A 302 -3.09 4.61 -3.81
CA GLU A 302 -3.65 5.04 -2.55
C GLU A 302 -4.84 5.95 -2.77
N THR A 303 -5.89 5.67 -2.02
CA THR A 303 -7.17 6.38 -2.09
C THR A 303 -7.25 7.41 -0.96
N TRP A 304 -7.59 8.65 -1.29
CA TRP A 304 -7.75 9.74 -0.35
C TRP A 304 -9.23 9.90 0.01
N THR A 305 -9.53 9.85 1.29
CA THR A 305 -10.88 9.75 1.85
C THR A 305 -11.19 10.90 2.80
N VAL A 306 -12.46 11.09 3.12
CA VAL A 306 -12.97 12.02 4.13
C VAL A 306 -13.55 11.21 5.29
N PRO A 307 -12.89 11.13 6.45
CA PRO A 307 -13.43 10.47 7.63
C PRO A 307 -14.68 11.13 8.21
N GLN A 308 -15.51 10.32 8.87
CA GLN A 308 -16.67 10.78 9.64
C GLN A 308 -16.23 11.39 10.98
N THR A 309 -15.94 12.68 10.98
CA THR A 309 -15.49 13.41 12.18
C THR A 309 -16.63 14.02 12.99
N GLY A 310 -17.87 13.98 12.48
CA GLY A 310 -19.03 14.64 13.09
C GLY A 310 -19.05 16.17 12.92
N ASN A 311 -18.07 16.75 12.18
CA ASN A 311 -18.01 18.18 11.91
C ASN A 311 -18.16 18.44 10.40
N ALA A 312 -19.38 18.75 9.96
CA ALA A 312 -19.71 18.93 8.56
C ALA A 312 -18.87 20.02 7.86
N GLN A 313 -18.54 21.11 8.56
CA GLN A 313 -17.72 22.19 8.00
C GLN A 313 -16.29 21.73 7.72
N ARG A 314 -15.69 20.97 8.65
CA ARG A 314 -14.35 20.40 8.47
C ARG A 314 -14.34 19.35 7.36
N GLN A 315 -15.36 18.49 7.31
CA GLN A 315 -15.50 17.47 6.25
C GLN A 315 -15.65 18.12 4.87
N ALA A 316 -16.42 19.20 4.73
CA ALA A 316 -16.53 19.94 3.47
C ALA A 316 -15.18 20.55 3.03
N LYS A 317 -14.39 21.10 3.97
CA LYS A 317 -13.03 21.58 3.68
C LYS A 317 -12.09 20.44 3.30
N ALA A 318 -12.16 19.30 3.99
CA ALA A 318 -11.39 18.10 3.69
C ALA A 318 -11.70 17.57 2.28
N ALA A 319 -12.96 17.51 1.90
CA ALA A 319 -13.39 17.11 0.56
C ALA A 319 -12.80 18.01 -0.54
N LYS A 320 -12.69 19.33 -0.31
CA LYS A 320 -12.01 20.23 -1.24
C LYS A 320 -10.52 19.94 -1.38
N VAL A 321 -9.84 19.54 -0.30
CA VAL A 321 -8.43 19.10 -0.36
C VAL A 321 -8.32 17.80 -1.16
N VAL A 322 -9.21 16.82 -0.93
CA VAL A 322 -9.25 15.58 -1.72
C VAL A 322 -9.50 15.87 -3.20
N ALA A 323 -10.43 16.76 -3.54
CA ALA A 323 -10.69 17.18 -4.92
C ALA A 323 -9.46 17.86 -5.55
N CYS A 324 -8.77 18.72 -4.82
CA CYS A 324 -7.56 19.39 -5.29
C CYS A 324 -6.46 18.38 -5.61
N LEU A 325 -6.18 17.41 -4.71
CA LEU A 325 -5.22 16.32 -4.94
C LEU A 325 -5.52 15.55 -6.22
N ASN A 326 -6.79 15.43 -6.57
CA ASN A 326 -7.29 14.68 -7.72
C ASN A 326 -7.58 15.56 -8.95
N SER A 327 -7.17 16.83 -8.97
CA SER A 327 -7.21 17.67 -10.17
C SER A 327 -6.28 17.12 -11.26
N ASP A 328 -6.59 17.35 -12.53
CA ASP A 328 -5.78 16.89 -13.66
C ASP A 328 -4.31 17.32 -13.54
N LYS A 329 -4.09 18.58 -13.13
CA LYS A 329 -2.76 19.13 -12.86
C LYS A 329 -2.00 18.31 -11.82
N ASN A 330 -2.64 17.98 -10.69
CA ASN A 330 -1.99 17.28 -9.61
C ASN A 330 -1.84 15.78 -9.92
N GLN A 331 -2.78 15.16 -10.66
CA GLN A 331 -2.60 13.80 -11.16
C GLN A 331 -1.36 13.69 -12.07
N LEU A 332 -1.20 14.57 -13.05
CA LEU A 332 -0.03 14.56 -13.93
C LEU A 332 1.26 14.85 -13.16
N SER A 333 1.26 15.85 -12.29
CA SER A 333 2.42 16.21 -11.47
C SER A 333 2.86 15.08 -10.53
N LEU A 334 1.91 14.41 -9.88
CA LEU A 334 2.20 13.25 -9.02
C LEU A 334 2.68 12.05 -9.85
N ALA A 335 2.05 11.79 -10.99
CA ALA A 335 2.44 10.71 -11.89
C ALA A 335 3.87 10.90 -12.39
N GLU A 336 4.25 12.11 -12.77
CA GLU A 336 5.61 12.43 -13.22
C GLU A 336 6.64 12.29 -12.10
N GLN A 337 6.40 12.91 -10.92
CA GLN A 337 7.36 12.94 -9.83
C GLN A 337 7.55 11.56 -9.17
N ARG A 338 6.50 10.74 -9.11
CA ARG A 338 6.51 9.40 -8.51
C ARG A 338 6.70 8.29 -9.54
N GLN A 339 6.71 8.63 -10.83
CA GLN A 339 6.72 7.65 -11.91
C GLN A 339 5.59 6.62 -11.74
N THR A 340 4.39 7.10 -11.48
CA THR A 340 3.16 6.32 -11.37
C THR A 340 2.23 6.69 -12.54
N VAL A 341 1.03 6.13 -12.60
CA VAL A 341 0.09 6.37 -13.72
C VAL A 341 -1.07 7.23 -13.23
N PRO A 342 -1.45 8.31 -13.91
CA PRO A 342 -2.64 9.08 -13.55
C PRO A 342 -3.90 8.21 -13.65
N THR A 343 -4.92 8.46 -12.85
CA THR A 343 -6.10 7.58 -12.77
C THR A 343 -7.21 7.93 -13.74
N ARG A 344 -7.25 9.16 -14.25
CA ARG A 344 -8.18 9.53 -15.32
C ARG A 344 -7.70 9.00 -16.67
N THR A 345 -8.56 8.30 -17.39
CA THR A 345 -8.20 7.63 -18.66
C THR A 345 -7.66 8.58 -19.71
N ALA A 346 -8.24 9.77 -19.84
CA ALA A 346 -7.75 10.80 -20.75
C ALA A 346 -6.32 11.29 -20.42
N LEU A 347 -5.96 11.31 -19.14
CA LEU A 347 -4.61 11.68 -18.71
C LEU A 347 -3.60 10.53 -18.90
N MET A 348 -4.06 9.27 -18.86
CA MET A 348 -3.20 8.12 -19.10
C MET A 348 -2.60 8.14 -20.50
N ASP A 349 -3.39 8.46 -21.52
CA ASP A 349 -2.93 8.50 -22.92
C ASP A 349 -1.88 9.60 -23.12
N LYS A 350 -2.15 10.78 -22.58
CA LYS A 350 -1.19 11.89 -22.60
C LYS A 350 0.11 11.51 -21.90
N PHE A 351 0.02 10.99 -20.68
CA PHE A 351 1.18 10.59 -19.89
C PHE A 351 2.01 9.50 -20.56
N ALA A 352 1.38 8.50 -21.17
CA ALA A 352 2.06 7.42 -21.88
C ALA A 352 2.84 7.93 -23.12
N ALA A 353 2.30 8.92 -23.82
CA ALA A 353 2.97 9.55 -24.95
C ALA A 353 4.19 10.37 -24.51
N GLU A 354 4.09 11.08 -23.38
CA GLU A 354 5.16 11.92 -22.83
C GLU A 354 6.23 11.12 -22.07
N GLN A 355 5.88 9.92 -21.57
CA GLN A 355 6.74 9.07 -20.73
C GLN A 355 6.82 7.63 -21.28
N PRO A 356 7.57 7.39 -22.40
CA PRO A 356 7.63 6.07 -23.06
C PRO A 356 8.09 4.91 -22.15
N ARG A 357 8.94 5.22 -21.15
CA ARG A 357 9.40 4.23 -20.14
C ARG A 357 8.29 3.65 -19.29
N MET A 358 7.17 4.40 -19.17
CA MET A 358 5.99 3.99 -18.40
C MET A 358 5.03 3.11 -19.20
N LYS A 359 5.31 2.85 -20.48
CA LYS A 359 4.41 2.13 -21.40
C LYS A 359 3.93 0.79 -20.81
N ALA A 360 4.84 -0.04 -20.32
CA ALA A 360 4.50 -1.35 -19.77
C ALA A 360 3.51 -1.23 -18.59
N PHE A 361 3.71 -0.25 -17.73
CA PHE A 361 2.83 -0.01 -16.58
C PHE A 361 1.48 0.57 -17.00
N THR A 362 1.49 1.57 -17.89
CA THR A 362 0.25 2.22 -18.35
C THR A 362 -0.67 1.22 -19.08
N GLU A 363 -0.10 0.34 -19.92
CA GLU A 363 -0.84 -0.71 -20.59
C GLU A 363 -1.47 -1.71 -19.59
N GLN A 364 -0.70 -2.14 -18.59
CA GLN A 364 -1.19 -3.08 -17.59
C GLN A 364 -2.27 -2.46 -16.68
N VAL A 365 -2.10 -1.19 -16.26
CA VAL A 365 -3.04 -0.50 -15.36
C VAL A 365 -4.44 -0.35 -15.98
N ARG A 366 -4.57 -0.23 -17.30
CA ARG A 366 -5.88 -0.16 -17.97
C ARG A 366 -6.79 -1.33 -17.64
N ASN A 367 -6.19 -2.51 -17.50
CA ASN A 367 -6.89 -3.77 -17.26
C ASN A 367 -6.53 -4.37 -15.88
N ALA A 368 -5.93 -3.59 -15.01
CA ALA A 368 -5.55 -4.06 -13.68
C ALA A 368 -6.80 -4.38 -12.84
N ARG A 369 -6.73 -5.51 -12.14
CA ARG A 369 -7.82 -5.99 -11.28
C ARG A 369 -7.74 -5.32 -9.91
N ALA A 370 -8.86 -4.80 -9.43
CA ALA A 370 -8.96 -4.33 -8.05
C ALA A 370 -8.83 -5.52 -7.09
N ARG A 371 -7.99 -5.39 -6.07
CA ARG A 371 -7.78 -6.45 -5.07
C ARG A 371 -9.05 -6.82 -4.32
N THR A 372 -9.94 -5.86 -4.10
CA THR A 372 -11.23 -6.04 -3.43
C THR A 372 -12.38 -6.44 -4.37
N GLY A 373 -12.12 -6.65 -5.67
CA GLY A 373 -13.16 -6.87 -6.68
C GLY A 373 -14.07 -8.06 -6.39
N GLU A 374 -13.52 -9.14 -5.82
CA GLU A 374 -14.26 -10.39 -5.56
C GLU A 374 -14.74 -10.51 -4.10
N LEU A 375 -13.91 -10.13 -3.14
CA LEU A 375 -14.16 -10.35 -1.70
C LEU A 375 -14.52 -9.06 -0.96
N GLY A 376 -14.40 -7.91 -1.62
CA GLY A 376 -14.73 -6.63 -0.99
C GLY A 376 -13.96 -6.41 0.32
N LYS A 377 -14.69 -6.08 1.36
CA LYS A 377 -14.17 -5.85 2.73
C LYS A 377 -13.47 -7.06 3.36
N ASP A 378 -13.69 -8.26 2.84
CA ASP A 378 -13.10 -9.50 3.35
C ASP A 378 -11.76 -9.87 2.66
N TRP A 379 -11.31 -9.08 1.67
CA TRP A 379 -10.01 -9.26 1.00
C TRP A 379 -8.81 -9.35 1.96
N PRO A 380 -8.72 -8.57 3.08
CA PRO A 380 -7.62 -8.70 4.04
C PRO A 380 -7.41 -10.11 4.59
N LYS A 381 -8.51 -10.87 4.78
CA LYS A 381 -8.43 -12.27 5.23
C LYS A 381 -7.81 -13.17 4.17
N ALA A 382 -8.22 -13.02 2.90
CA ALA A 382 -7.65 -13.78 1.80
C ALA A 382 -6.17 -13.43 1.57
N ALA A 383 -5.80 -12.16 1.67
CA ALA A 383 -4.41 -11.74 1.60
C ALA A 383 -3.54 -12.40 2.66
N THR A 384 -4.05 -12.53 3.89
CA THR A 384 -3.38 -13.24 4.99
C THR A 384 -3.19 -14.72 4.67
N LYS A 385 -4.20 -15.38 4.13
CA LYS A 385 -4.10 -16.78 3.69
C LYS A 385 -3.04 -16.96 2.59
N ILE A 386 -3.02 -16.06 1.62
CA ILE A 386 -2.07 -16.11 0.50
C ILE A 386 -0.61 -15.98 1.02
N TYR A 387 -0.27 -14.94 1.78
CA TYR A 387 1.11 -14.80 2.25
C TYR A 387 1.50 -15.90 3.24
N THR A 388 0.57 -16.44 4.04
CA THR A 388 0.81 -17.59 4.92
C THR A 388 1.16 -18.84 4.10
N ALA A 389 0.45 -19.11 3.01
CA ALA A 389 0.77 -20.21 2.11
C ALA A 389 2.15 -20.03 1.44
N ILE A 390 2.48 -18.82 1.01
CA ILE A 390 3.79 -18.48 0.45
C ILE A 390 4.90 -18.79 1.46
N GLN A 391 4.77 -18.29 2.69
CA GLN A 391 5.73 -18.54 3.76
C GLN A 391 5.89 -20.04 4.03
N THR A 392 4.79 -20.76 4.17
CA THR A 392 4.80 -22.20 4.44
C THR A 392 5.51 -22.98 3.32
N ALA A 393 5.25 -22.66 2.06
CA ALA A 393 5.89 -23.32 0.93
C ALA A 393 7.39 -23.00 0.82
N LEU A 394 7.78 -21.74 1.06
CA LEU A 394 9.17 -21.29 0.88
C LEU A 394 10.08 -21.62 2.07
N THR A 395 9.55 -21.73 3.30
CA THR A 395 10.37 -21.91 4.51
C THR A 395 10.25 -23.29 5.14
N GLN A 396 9.08 -23.94 5.05
CA GLN A 396 8.80 -25.20 5.77
C GLN A 396 8.87 -26.42 4.84
N GLY A 397 9.16 -26.25 3.56
CA GLY A 397 9.29 -27.34 2.59
C GLY A 397 7.97 -28.06 2.27
N ALA A 398 6.84 -27.49 2.61
CA ALA A 398 5.54 -28.02 2.19
C ALA A 398 5.38 -27.86 0.67
N THR A 399 4.71 -28.82 0.02
CA THR A 399 4.33 -28.61 -1.38
C THR A 399 3.37 -27.43 -1.50
N PRO A 400 3.39 -26.66 -2.60
CA PRO A 400 2.45 -25.55 -2.82
C PRO A 400 0.99 -25.92 -2.59
N ALA A 401 0.53 -27.05 -3.11
CA ALA A 401 -0.84 -27.53 -2.91
C ALA A 401 -1.17 -27.75 -1.42
N LYS A 402 -0.24 -28.34 -0.65
CA LYS A 402 -0.42 -28.55 0.80
C LYS A 402 -0.44 -27.22 1.57
N ALA A 403 0.50 -26.32 1.25
CA ALA A 403 0.59 -25.02 1.90
C ALA A 403 -0.67 -24.16 1.66
N LEU A 404 -1.16 -24.14 0.42
CA LEU A 404 -2.39 -23.42 0.05
C LEU A 404 -3.62 -24.02 0.73
N LYS A 405 -3.73 -25.36 0.77
CA LYS A 405 -4.85 -26.01 1.46
C LYS A 405 -4.84 -25.72 2.96
N GLN A 406 -3.68 -25.80 3.62
CA GLN A 406 -3.55 -25.47 5.03
C GLN A 406 -3.96 -24.02 5.33
N ALA A 407 -3.53 -23.06 4.48
CA ALA A 407 -3.89 -21.67 4.65
C ALA A 407 -5.37 -21.38 4.30
N GLN A 408 -5.97 -22.13 3.39
CA GLN A 408 -7.39 -22.01 3.04
C GLN A 408 -8.30 -22.49 4.18
N ASP A 409 -7.93 -23.58 4.83
CA ASP A 409 -8.74 -24.24 5.87
C ASP A 409 -8.57 -23.55 7.25
N GLY A 410 -7.48 -22.84 7.51
CA GLY A 410 -7.20 -22.07 8.75
C GLY A 410 -7.64 -20.63 8.62
#